data_6fcd23bd4fcc7698bbae58febd3f5dd6
#
_entry.id   6fcd23bd4fcc7698bbae58febd3f5dd6
#
_cell.length_a   1.000
_cell.length_b   1.000
_cell.length_c   1.000
_cell.angle_alpha   90.00
_cell.angle_beta   90.00
_cell.angle_gamma   90.00
#
_symmetry.space_group_name_H-M   'P 1'
#
loop_
_entity.id
_entity.type
_entity.pdbx_description
1 polymer ?
#
loop_
_entity_poly.entity_id
_entity_poly.type
_entity_poly.pdbx_seq_one_letter_code
_entity_poly.pdbx_strand_id
1 'polypeptide(L)'
;KEYFGTIFRSVRSLLKGMKVTGYYFTHPKEIHTEEYPDNRATLQMFDRFKGEVVMPHDENNEHRCTGCQACEIACPNGTIKIITKQELQADGKKKKAIDTFVYHLELCTMCNMCVVACPSDAIVMAQTFEHSVYDKKQLKKVLNKPGSKIMEGVE
;
A
#
# COMPACT_ATOMS: atom_id res chain seq x y z
N LYS A 1 -60.48 1.61 -4.66
CA LYS A 1 -59.79 0.37 -4.16
C LYS A 1 -58.28 0.42 -4.32
N GLU A 2 -57.75 1.03 -5.38
CA GLU A 2 -56.30 1.12 -5.62
C GLU A 2 -55.56 2.00 -4.61
N TYR A 3 -56.17 3.10 -4.16
CA TYR A 3 -55.61 4.04 -3.18
C TYR A 3 -55.27 3.35 -1.85
N PHE A 4 -56.22 2.62 -1.27
CA PHE A 4 -56.01 1.88 -0.02
C PHE A 4 -54.99 0.72 -0.19
N GLY A 5 -54.99 0.08 -1.35
CA GLY A 5 -54.00 -0.93 -1.66
C GLY A 5 -52.56 -0.38 -1.72
N THR A 6 -52.41 0.85 -2.25
CA THR A 6 -51.10 1.53 -2.30
C THR A 6 -50.63 1.93 -0.91
N ILE A 7 -51.51 2.50 -0.08
CA ILE A 7 -51.20 2.82 1.33
C ILE A 7 -50.75 1.59 2.10
N PHE A 8 -51.50 0.49 2.01
CA PHE A 8 -51.15 -0.74 2.70
C PHE A 8 -49.78 -1.27 2.28
N ARG A 9 -49.48 -1.23 0.97
CA ARG A 9 -48.18 -1.67 0.41
C ARG A 9 -47.05 -0.77 0.91
N SER A 10 -47.24 0.54 0.97
CA SER A 10 -46.26 1.49 1.45
C SER A 10 -45.96 1.30 2.95
N VAL A 11 -47.00 1.13 3.78
CA VAL A 11 -46.85 0.86 5.22
C VAL A 11 -46.09 -0.46 5.43
N ARG A 12 -46.46 -1.52 4.70
CA ARG A 12 -45.77 -2.79 4.81
C ARG A 12 -44.28 -2.71 4.39
N SER A 13 -43.98 -1.94 3.36
CA SER A 13 -42.57 -1.69 2.93
C SER A 13 -41.80 -0.96 4.01
N LEU A 14 -42.39 0.07 4.63
CA LEU A 14 -41.79 0.82 5.73
C LEU A 14 -41.48 -0.10 6.93
N LEU A 15 -42.46 -0.88 7.34
CA LEU A 15 -42.31 -1.82 8.47
C LEU A 15 -41.21 -2.87 8.18
N LYS A 16 -41.09 -3.33 6.93
CA LYS A 16 -40.06 -4.24 6.54
C LYS A 16 -38.67 -3.60 6.65
N GLY A 17 -38.51 -2.35 6.22
CA GLY A 17 -37.28 -1.58 6.40
C GLY A 17 -36.92 -1.36 7.88
N MET A 18 -37.88 -0.97 8.68
CA MET A 18 -37.71 -0.78 10.13
C MET A 18 -37.32 -2.08 10.85
N LYS A 19 -37.82 -3.23 10.41
CA LYS A 19 -37.38 -4.53 10.94
C LYS A 19 -35.89 -4.77 10.75
N VAL A 20 -35.34 -4.43 9.57
CA VAL A 20 -33.91 -4.60 9.27
C VAL A 20 -33.07 -3.67 10.15
N THR A 21 -33.40 -2.40 10.24
CA THR A 21 -32.68 -1.44 11.10
C THR A 21 -32.78 -1.79 12.58
N GLY A 22 -33.97 -2.25 13.04
CA GLY A 22 -34.18 -2.73 14.41
C GLY A 22 -33.37 -3.98 14.74
N TYR A 23 -33.15 -4.85 13.76
CA TYR A 23 -32.28 -6.01 13.93
C TYR A 23 -30.85 -5.58 14.25
N TYR A 24 -30.25 -4.70 13.44
CA TYR A 24 -28.89 -4.21 13.69
C TYR A 24 -28.76 -3.37 14.97
N PHE A 25 -29.82 -2.67 15.37
CA PHE A 25 -29.84 -1.97 16.65
C PHE A 25 -29.72 -2.93 17.85
N THR A 26 -30.34 -4.11 17.75
CA THR A 26 -30.28 -5.13 18.82
C THR A 26 -29.07 -6.06 18.73
N HIS A 27 -28.34 -6.04 17.60
CA HIS A 27 -27.18 -6.90 17.33
C HIS A 27 -25.92 -6.07 17.02
N PRO A 28 -25.40 -5.26 17.96
CA PRO A 28 -24.26 -4.37 17.72
C PRO A 28 -22.97 -5.11 17.35
N LYS A 29 -22.86 -6.41 17.69
CA LYS A 29 -21.70 -7.23 17.34
C LYS A 29 -21.58 -7.56 15.84
N GLU A 30 -22.65 -7.37 15.07
CA GLU A 30 -22.69 -7.59 13.62
C GLU A 30 -22.36 -6.33 12.82
N ILE A 31 -22.04 -5.21 13.51
CA ILE A 31 -21.61 -3.96 12.87
C ILE A 31 -20.16 -4.12 12.44
N HIS A 32 -19.91 -4.06 11.13
CA HIS A 32 -18.56 -4.14 10.52
C HIS A 32 -17.99 -2.77 10.16
N THR A 33 -18.59 -1.70 10.64
CA THR A 33 -18.12 -0.32 10.38
C THR A 33 -16.86 -0.06 11.20
N GLU A 34 -15.78 0.32 10.53
CA GLU A 34 -14.55 0.73 11.18
C GLU A 34 -14.68 2.12 11.80
N GLU A 35 -14.39 2.23 13.09
CA GLU A 35 -14.48 3.48 13.86
C GLU A 35 -13.18 4.29 13.77
N TYR A 36 -12.75 4.59 12.56
CA TYR A 36 -11.57 5.43 12.36
C TYR A 36 -11.89 6.90 12.74
N PRO A 37 -11.04 7.60 13.53
CA PRO A 37 -9.65 7.25 13.91
C PRO A 37 -9.50 6.50 15.25
N ASP A 38 -10.56 6.16 15.97
CA ASP A 38 -10.49 5.63 17.35
C ASP A 38 -9.84 4.24 17.38
N ASN A 39 -10.09 3.41 16.37
CA ASN A 39 -9.52 2.08 16.22
C ASN A 39 -8.15 2.03 15.52
N ARG A 40 -7.48 3.16 15.31
CA ARG A 40 -6.22 3.27 14.54
C ARG A 40 -5.15 2.25 14.95
N ALA A 41 -5.02 1.96 16.26
CA ALA A 41 -4.02 1.03 16.77
C ALA A 41 -4.30 -0.44 16.45
N THR A 42 -5.56 -0.79 16.21
CA THR A 42 -6.04 -2.16 15.95
C THR A 42 -6.46 -2.38 14.51
N LEU A 43 -6.51 -1.31 13.71
CA LEU A 43 -6.95 -1.34 12.33
C LEU A 43 -6.01 -2.22 11.49
N GLN A 44 -6.57 -3.25 10.89
CA GLN A 44 -5.88 -4.10 9.93
C GLN A 44 -6.58 -3.97 8.57
N MET A 45 -5.80 -3.56 7.59
CA MET A 45 -6.30 -3.52 6.22
C MET A 45 -6.39 -4.94 5.65
N PHE A 46 -7.28 -5.14 4.69
CA PHE A 46 -7.40 -6.43 4.00
C PHE A 46 -6.12 -6.75 3.20
N ASP A 47 -5.84 -8.04 2.97
CA ASP A 47 -4.59 -8.53 2.35
C ASP A 47 -4.26 -7.91 0.98
N ARG A 48 -5.27 -7.51 0.23
CA ARG A 48 -5.11 -6.90 -1.09
C ARG A 48 -5.02 -5.37 -1.06
N PHE A 49 -4.92 -4.78 0.14
CA PHE A 49 -4.77 -3.34 0.28
C PHE A 49 -3.44 -2.88 -0.32
N LYS A 50 -3.49 -1.76 -1.03
CA LYS A 50 -2.33 -1.14 -1.69
C LYS A 50 -2.13 0.25 -1.11
N GLY A 51 -1.26 0.34 -0.13
CA GLY A 51 -0.82 1.62 0.43
C GLY A 51 0.37 2.19 -0.34
N GLU A 52 1.38 2.62 0.35
CA GLU A 52 2.61 3.10 -0.29
C GLU A 52 3.58 1.96 -0.62
N VAL A 53 4.48 2.20 -1.57
CA VAL A 53 5.59 1.29 -1.86
C VAL A 53 6.66 1.45 -0.79
N VAL A 54 7.09 0.33 -0.22
CA VAL A 54 8.18 0.27 0.76
C VAL A 54 9.20 -0.77 0.36
N MET A 55 10.44 -0.57 0.80
CA MET A 55 11.52 -1.54 0.68
C MET A 55 11.75 -2.16 2.05
N PRO A 56 11.37 -3.42 2.28
CA PRO A 56 11.69 -4.12 3.52
C PRO A 56 13.20 -4.23 3.72
N HIS A 57 13.64 -4.01 4.96
CA HIS A 57 15.01 -4.21 5.40
C HIS A 57 15.01 -5.16 6.57
N ASP A 58 15.96 -6.07 6.61
CA ASP A 58 16.16 -6.98 7.72
C ASP A 58 16.78 -6.26 8.94
N GLU A 59 16.93 -7.00 10.02
CA GLU A 59 17.54 -6.50 11.26
C GLU A 59 18.98 -5.98 11.04
N ASN A 60 19.69 -6.55 10.08
CA ASN A 60 21.05 -6.15 9.69
C ASN A 60 21.06 -4.96 8.71
N ASN A 61 19.91 -4.33 8.45
CA ASN A 61 19.74 -3.28 7.44
C ASN A 61 20.08 -3.74 6.01
N GLU A 62 19.76 -4.99 5.67
CA GLU A 62 19.95 -5.56 4.34
C GLU A 62 18.63 -5.54 3.56
N HIS A 63 18.73 -5.37 2.24
CA HIS A 63 17.61 -5.36 1.32
C HIS A 63 17.86 -6.29 0.13
N ARG A 64 16.78 -6.66 -0.59
CA ARG A 64 16.86 -7.56 -1.77
C ARG A 64 17.04 -6.85 -3.10
N CYS A 65 17.10 -5.52 -3.13
CA CYS A 65 17.14 -4.76 -4.37
C CYS A 65 18.53 -4.84 -5.05
N THR A 66 18.56 -5.36 -6.27
CA THR A 66 19.76 -5.46 -7.11
C THR A 66 20.02 -4.21 -7.96
N GLY A 67 19.11 -3.22 -7.96
CA GLY A 67 19.22 -2.04 -8.81
C GLY A 67 18.97 -2.31 -10.30
N CYS A 68 18.18 -3.34 -10.63
CA CYS A 68 17.88 -3.74 -12.02
C CYS A 68 17.02 -2.77 -12.81
N GLN A 69 16.39 -1.77 -12.16
CA GLN A 69 15.53 -0.73 -12.75
C GLN A 69 14.21 -1.24 -13.38
N ALA A 70 13.87 -2.52 -13.23
CA ALA A 70 12.63 -3.08 -13.78
C ALA A 70 11.38 -2.35 -13.27
N CYS A 71 11.33 -2.00 -11.99
CA CYS A 71 10.23 -1.24 -11.39
C CYS A 71 10.14 0.22 -11.89
N GLU A 72 11.26 0.86 -12.25
CA GLU A 72 11.29 2.19 -12.87
C GLU A 72 10.66 2.14 -14.26
N ILE A 73 11.02 1.14 -15.07
CA ILE A 73 10.49 0.93 -16.44
C ILE A 73 9.01 0.56 -16.40
N ALA A 74 8.60 -0.28 -15.42
CA ALA A 74 7.21 -0.73 -15.30
C ALA A 74 6.25 0.35 -14.76
N CYS A 75 6.77 1.45 -14.23
CA CYS A 75 5.95 2.50 -13.64
C CYS A 75 5.35 3.43 -14.71
N PRO A 76 4.01 3.44 -14.93
CA PRO A 76 3.39 4.28 -15.96
C PRO A 76 3.52 5.78 -15.68
N ASN A 77 3.64 6.15 -14.41
CA ASN A 77 3.71 7.55 -13.99
C ASN A 77 5.14 8.04 -13.71
N GLY A 78 6.16 7.21 -13.89
CA GLY A 78 7.55 7.57 -13.61
C GLY A 78 7.80 7.97 -12.15
N THR A 79 7.11 7.36 -11.19
CA THR A 79 7.19 7.69 -9.76
C THR A 79 8.45 7.17 -9.09
N ILE A 80 9.14 6.22 -9.73
CA ILE A 80 10.32 5.56 -9.19
C ILE A 80 11.53 5.98 -10.01
N LYS A 81 12.60 6.34 -9.33
CA LYS A 81 13.91 6.60 -9.93
C LYS A 81 15.01 5.89 -9.17
N ILE A 82 15.77 5.05 -9.87
CA ILE A 82 16.85 4.28 -9.26
C ILE A 82 18.20 4.81 -9.74
N ILE A 83 18.98 5.29 -8.79
CA ILE A 83 20.37 5.70 -9.01
C ILE A 83 21.25 4.53 -8.59
N THR A 84 22.07 4.02 -9.53
CA THR A 84 22.97 2.90 -9.29
C THR A 84 24.41 3.36 -9.22
N LYS A 85 25.20 2.71 -8.37
CA LYS A 85 26.66 2.84 -8.30
C LYS A 85 27.32 1.52 -8.68
N GLN A 86 28.57 1.57 -9.10
CA GLN A 86 29.38 0.38 -9.34
C GLN A 86 30.21 0.11 -8.09
N GLU A 87 30.00 -1.04 -7.46
CA GLU A 87 30.85 -1.51 -6.37
C GLU A 87 31.79 -2.60 -6.86
N LEU A 88 33.05 -2.52 -6.42
CA LEU A 88 34.05 -3.56 -6.65
C LEU A 88 33.84 -4.66 -5.61
N GLN A 89 33.49 -5.86 -6.05
CA GLN A 89 33.39 -7.02 -5.19
C GLN A 89 34.82 -7.54 -4.90
N ALA A 90 34.99 -8.31 -3.82
CA ALA A 90 36.28 -8.91 -3.44
C ALA A 90 36.95 -9.71 -4.57
N ASP A 91 36.17 -10.22 -5.51
CA ASP A 91 36.61 -10.95 -6.70
C ASP A 91 37.08 -10.06 -7.87
N GLY A 92 37.13 -8.72 -7.68
CA GLY A 92 37.53 -7.78 -8.72
C GLY A 92 36.49 -7.52 -9.81
N LYS A 93 35.29 -8.12 -9.69
CA LYS A 93 34.16 -7.88 -10.61
C LYS A 93 33.38 -6.65 -10.18
N LYS A 94 33.02 -5.81 -11.16
CA LYS A 94 32.10 -4.66 -10.93
C LYS A 94 30.68 -5.16 -10.88
N LYS A 95 30.03 -5.06 -9.71
CA LYS A 95 28.58 -5.33 -9.56
C LYS A 95 27.84 -4.00 -9.45
N LYS A 96 26.69 -3.92 -10.13
CA LYS A 96 25.77 -2.78 -9.92
C LYS A 96 25.16 -2.91 -8.54
N ALA A 97 25.23 -1.86 -7.76
CA ALA A 97 24.54 -1.74 -6.49
C ALA A 97 23.62 -0.51 -6.54
N ILE A 98 22.60 -0.54 -5.76
CA ILE A 98 21.73 0.62 -5.60
C ILE A 98 22.46 1.68 -4.77
N ASP A 99 22.43 2.92 -5.23
CA ASP A 99 22.88 4.08 -4.45
C ASP A 99 21.68 4.75 -3.77
N THR A 100 20.70 5.15 -4.56
CA THR A 100 19.50 5.83 -4.04
C THR A 100 18.26 5.37 -4.78
N PHE A 101 17.24 4.93 -4.03
CA PHE A 101 15.91 4.60 -4.53
C PHE A 101 14.96 5.75 -4.21
N VAL A 102 14.71 6.61 -5.19
CA VAL A 102 13.79 7.74 -5.04
C VAL A 102 12.38 7.32 -5.43
N TYR A 103 11.42 7.59 -4.54
CA TYR A 103 10.01 7.32 -4.74
C TYR A 103 9.17 8.59 -4.55
N HIS A 104 8.41 8.93 -5.57
CA HIS A 104 7.51 10.07 -5.60
C HIS A 104 6.07 9.62 -5.29
N LEU A 105 5.72 9.60 -4.00
CA LEU A 105 4.39 9.17 -3.56
C LEU A 105 3.29 10.06 -4.15
N GLU A 106 3.55 11.34 -4.33
CA GLU A 106 2.61 12.31 -4.87
C GLU A 106 2.13 12.02 -6.31
N LEU A 107 2.89 11.21 -7.05
CA LEU A 107 2.57 10.82 -8.43
C LEU A 107 2.09 9.37 -8.52
N CYS A 108 2.12 8.61 -7.41
CA CYS A 108 1.82 7.19 -7.40
C CYS A 108 0.32 6.93 -7.42
N THR A 109 -0.12 6.08 -8.34
CA THR A 109 -1.51 5.59 -8.44
C THR A 109 -1.75 4.27 -7.70
N MET A 110 -0.76 3.79 -6.93
CA MET A 110 -0.85 2.55 -6.14
C MET A 110 -1.29 1.31 -6.96
N CYS A 111 -0.89 1.26 -8.23
CA CYS A 111 -1.31 0.21 -9.17
C CYS A 111 -0.65 -1.16 -8.96
N ASN A 112 0.42 -1.22 -8.14
CA ASN A 112 1.19 -2.45 -7.85
C ASN A 112 2.06 -2.99 -9.01
N MET A 113 2.12 -2.34 -10.15
CA MET A 113 2.89 -2.83 -11.31
C MET A 113 4.38 -2.95 -11.01
N CYS A 114 4.94 -2.03 -10.24
CA CYS A 114 6.35 -2.05 -9.84
C CYS A 114 6.70 -3.26 -8.96
N VAL A 115 5.80 -3.67 -8.06
CA VAL A 115 5.99 -4.85 -7.20
C VAL A 115 5.94 -6.12 -8.05
N VAL A 116 4.95 -6.25 -8.94
CA VAL A 116 4.81 -7.41 -9.84
C VAL A 116 6.00 -7.54 -10.80
N ALA A 117 6.58 -6.40 -11.23
CA ALA A 117 7.73 -6.38 -12.12
C ALA A 117 9.08 -6.63 -11.41
N CYS A 118 9.10 -6.69 -10.08
CA CYS A 118 10.35 -6.86 -9.32
C CYS A 118 10.77 -8.33 -9.28
N PRO A 119 11.93 -8.72 -9.89
CA PRO A 119 12.33 -10.13 -9.94
C PRO A 119 12.84 -10.65 -8.59
N SER A 120 13.27 -9.77 -7.69
CA SER A 120 13.84 -10.13 -6.38
C SER A 120 12.90 -9.86 -5.21
N ASP A 121 11.62 -9.52 -5.46
CA ASP A 121 10.63 -9.16 -4.44
C ASP A 121 11.17 -8.14 -3.42
N ALA A 122 11.96 -7.18 -3.91
CA ALA A 122 12.65 -6.20 -3.08
C ALA A 122 11.73 -5.08 -2.57
N ILE A 123 10.57 -4.91 -3.17
CA ILE A 123 9.59 -3.89 -2.82
C ILE A 123 8.21 -4.51 -2.63
N VAL A 124 7.47 -3.99 -1.66
CA VAL A 124 6.12 -4.43 -1.34
C VAL A 124 5.19 -3.24 -1.13
N MET A 125 3.88 -3.49 -1.17
CA MET A 125 2.88 -2.49 -0.77
C MET A 125 2.67 -2.56 0.73
N ALA A 126 2.89 -1.44 1.42
CA ALA A 126 2.59 -1.31 2.85
C ALA A 126 1.09 -1.12 3.08
N GLN A 127 0.68 -1.30 4.32
CA GLN A 127 -0.70 -1.05 4.75
C GLN A 127 -0.94 0.38 5.23
N THR A 128 0.05 1.26 5.08
CA THR A 128 -0.05 2.67 5.45
C THR A 128 -0.87 3.45 4.43
N PHE A 129 -1.76 4.31 4.90
CA PHE A 129 -2.64 5.14 4.06
C PHE A 129 -2.68 6.61 4.47
N GLU A 130 -2.07 6.94 5.60
CA GLU A 130 -2.05 8.31 6.12
C GLU A 130 -0.90 9.11 5.53
N HIS A 131 -1.14 9.71 4.37
CA HIS A 131 -0.12 10.46 3.61
C HIS A 131 -0.36 11.96 3.58
N SER A 132 -1.20 12.46 4.50
CA SER A 132 -1.52 13.87 4.59
C SER A 132 -0.34 14.67 5.12
N VAL A 133 0.20 15.60 4.35
CA VAL A 133 1.36 16.43 4.71
C VAL A 133 1.13 17.88 4.29
N TYR A 134 1.76 18.83 4.99
CA TYR A 134 1.70 20.26 4.65
C TYR A 134 2.62 20.63 3.47
N ASP A 135 3.77 19.98 3.35
CA ASP A 135 4.74 20.24 2.28
C ASP A 135 4.83 19.04 1.34
N LYS A 136 4.57 19.25 0.07
CA LYS A 136 4.69 18.25 -0.99
C LYS A 136 6.06 17.56 -1.02
N LYS A 137 7.12 18.23 -0.62
CA LYS A 137 8.47 17.66 -0.58
C LYS A 137 8.59 16.44 0.35
N GLN A 138 7.73 16.35 1.36
CA GLN A 138 7.70 15.20 2.29
C GLN A 138 7.16 13.92 1.63
N LEU A 139 6.45 14.05 0.50
CA LEU A 139 5.96 12.92 -0.28
C LEU A 139 7.04 12.30 -1.18
N LYS A 140 8.18 12.98 -1.35
CA LYS A 140 9.35 12.42 -1.98
C LYS A 140 10.14 11.62 -0.96
N LYS A 141 10.12 10.30 -1.07
CA LYS A 141 10.76 9.37 -0.13
C LYS A 141 11.98 8.71 -0.75
N VAL A 142 12.97 8.42 0.08
CA VAL A 142 14.10 7.55 -0.26
C VAL A 142 13.85 6.23 0.44
N LEU A 143 13.65 5.15 -0.32
CA LEU A 143 13.22 3.87 0.24
C LEU A 143 14.37 3.05 0.82
N ASN A 144 15.58 3.17 0.28
CA ASN A 144 16.73 2.52 0.86
C ASN A 144 17.24 3.29 2.08
N LYS A 145 17.46 2.59 3.19
CA LYS A 145 18.00 3.20 4.41
C LYS A 145 19.47 3.56 4.24
N PRO A 146 19.97 4.62 4.89
CA PRO A 146 21.40 4.95 4.87
C PRO A 146 22.24 3.76 5.35
N GLY A 147 23.32 3.44 4.61
CA GLY A 147 24.21 2.33 4.95
C GLY A 147 23.63 0.94 4.70
N SER A 148 22.46 0.83 4.05
CA SER A 148 21.90 -0.48 3.71
C SER A 148 22.73 -1.21 2.66
N LYS A 149 22.78 -2.55 2.79
CA LYS A 149 23.51 -3.45 1.90
C LYS A 149 22.54 -4.41 1.20
N ILE A 150 23.01 -4.96 0.09
CA ILE A 150 22.28 -6.04 -0.57
C ILE A 150 22.47 -7.34 0.21
N MET A 151 21.40 -8.10 0.38
CA MET A 151 21.42 -9.41 1.05
C MET A 151 22.27 -10.40 0.24
N GLU A 152 23.08 -11.22 0.91
CA GLU A 152 23.85 -12.27 0.26
C GLU A 152 22.92 -13.32 -0.37
N GLY A 153 23.21 -13.73 -1.61
CA GLY A 153 22.43 -14.75 -2.33
C GLY A 153 21.28 -14.21 -3.20
N VAL A 154 21.15 -12.89 -3.35
CA VAL A 154 20.24 -12.27 -4.33
C VAL A 154 21.02 -11.95 -5.61
N GLU A 155 20.75 -12.69 -6.68
CA GLU A 155 21.30 -12.47 -8.03
C GLU A 155 20.32 -11.77 -8.98
#